data_02cfffb040e6bffe9a5de305f4d11466
#
_entry.id   02cfffb040e6bffe9a5de305f4d11466
#
_cell.length_a   1.000
_cell.length_b   1.000
_cell.length_c   1.000
_cell.angle_alpha   90.00
_cell.angle_beta   90.00
_cell.angle_gamma   90.00
#
_symmetry.space_group_name_H-M   'P 1'
#
loop_
_entity.id
_entity.type
_entity.pdbx_description
1 polymer ?
#
loop_
_entity_poly.entity_id
_entity_poly.type
_entity_poly.pdbx_seq_one_letter_code
_entity_poly.pdbx_strand_id
1 'polypeptide(L)'
;MDVQVKNFSELVRREWGYPKLCEEKLQTQLHLHALDMDVTGGTIRREDIDLLAQYPEVRSVSVSGLRQDTFVYFVQRYGRQLRYIDFFKNKLVEDWSLLGTLPELEGMHFFHNQRITSLWDMRGNTALKALVIEDFTRLHDLSGLETAPALEWFSIGDAAWSTTVIDSLSCCRGTGIRRLGFSGKAIRDMDLSFLREMPALEMFDFAPNLLTTEQVAWIVGNCPHLKGRSLASAIKITWHGKTDEGYDVPAVMVVGKRKPTLPVEGNEQRIQRYLQRFEAAVEQYRGQPFPI
;
A
#
# COMPACT_ATOMS: atom_id res chain seq x y z
N MET A 1 18.01 -19.29 16.15
CA MET A 1 16.97 -18.52 15.45
C MET A 1 15.96 -19.51 14.90
N ASP A 2 14.68 -19.36 15.23
CA ASP A 2 13.66 -20.26 14.68
C ASP A 2 13.40 -19.91 13.22
N VAL A 3 13.65 -20.86 12.35
CA VAL A 3 13.32 -20.74 10.93
C VAL A 3 11.90 -21.23 10.73
N GLN A 4 10.97 -20.33 10.42
CA GLN A 4 9.60 -20.67 10.08
C GLN A 4 9.39 -20.50 8.58
N VAL A 5 8.82 -21.50 7.96
CA VAL A 5 8.43 -21.45 6.56
C VAL A 5 6.96 -21.06 6.47
N LYS A 6 6.64 -19.93 5.84
CA LYS A 6 5.28 -19.41 5.67
C LYS A 6 4.97 -19.12 4.21
N ASN A 7 3.69 -19.04 3.92
CA ASN A 7 3.20 -18.65 2.60
C ASN A 7 3.11 -17.11 2.54
N PHE A 8 3.90 -16.48 1.66
CA PHE A 8 3.92 -15.03 1.47
C PHE A 8 2.57 -14.49 0.98
N SER A 9 1.85 -15.24 0.16
CA SER A 9 0.55 -14.81 -0.36
C SER A 9 -0.49 -14.61 0.74
N GLU A 10 -0.39 -15.32 1.86
CA GLU A 10 -1.25 -15.11 3.02
C GLU A 10 -0.96 -13.79 3.71
N LEU A 11 0.30 -13.39 3.79
CA LEU A 11 0.73 -12.13 4.38
C LEU A 11 0.17 -10.95 3.56
N VAL A 12 0.40 -10.96 2.26
CA VAL A 12 -0.07 -9.93 1.34
C VAL A 12 -1.61 -9.87 1.30
N ARG A 13 -2.28 -11.02 1.28
CA ARG A 13 -3.74 -11.11 1.26
C ARG A 13 -4.39 -10.57 2.52
N ARG A 14 -3.80 -10.87 3.68
CA ARG A 14 -4.34 -10.44 4.97
C ARG A 14 -4.33 -8.92 5.10
N GLU A 15 -3.25 -8.26 4.67
CA GLU A 15 -3.09 -6.81 4.85
C GLU A 15 -3.95 -6.00 3.85
N TRP A 16 -4.12 -6.48 2.62
CA TRP A 16 -4.71 -5.67 1.54
C TRP A 16 -5.91 -6.31 0.83
N GLY A 17 -6.36 -7.48 1.28
CA GLY A 17 -7.43 -8.21 0.60
C GLY A 17 -7.05 -8.58 -0.84
N TYR A 18 -5.76 -8.70 -1.13
CA TYR A 18 -5.26 -8.80 -2.49
C TYR A 18 -5.08 -10.26 -2.92
N PRO A 19 -5.74 -10.65 -4.00
CA PRO A 19 -5.63 -12.00 -4.48
C PRO A 19 -4.53 -12.14 -5.53
N LYS A 20 -4.10 -13.28 -5.76
CA LYS A 20 -3.75 -13.90 -7.04
C LYS A 20 -2.48 -13.48 -7.77
N LEU A 21 -1.91 -12.29 -7.71
CA LEU A 21 -0.62 -12.04 -8.38
C LEU A 21 0.51 -12.88 -7.79
N CYS A 22 0.36 -13.24 -6.52
CA CYS A 22 1.32 -14.05 -5.78
C CYS A 22 0.85 -15.48 -5.48
N GLU A 23 -0.44 -15.79 -5.61
CA GLU A 23 -1.01 -17.06 -5.13
C GLU A 23 -0.48 -18.31 -5.80
N GLU A 24 -0.21 -18.24 -7.10
CA GLU A 24 0.15 -19.43 -7.88
C GLU A 24 1.66 -19.72 -7.85
N LYS A 25 2.48 -18.75 -7.42
CA LYS A 25 3.93 -18.81 -7.57
C LYS A 25 4.70 -18.98 -6.28
N LEU A 26 4.07 -18.71 -5.14
CA LEU A 26 4.71 -18.76 -3.84
C LEU A 26 4.37 -20.03 -3.08
N GLN A 27 5.38 -20.83 -2.88
CA GLN A 27 5.22 -22.06 -2.09
C GLN A 27 5.60 -21.83 -0.63
N THR A 28 6.73 -21.20 -0.38
CA THR A 28 7.29 -21.08 0.96
C THR A 28 8.04 -19.77 1.16
N GLN A 29 8.00 -19.23 2.37
CA GLN A 29 8.76 -18.07 2.80
C GLN A 29 9.63 -18.42 4.00
N LEU A 30 10.92 -18.10 3.91
CA LEU A 30 11.86 -18.21 5.00
C LEU A 30 11.87 -16.94 5.85
N HIS A 31 11.77 -17.08 7.16
CA HIS A 31 11.86 -15.97 8.10
C HIS A 31 13.24 -15.82 8.69
N LEU A 32 13.91 -14.71 8.38
CA LEU A 32 15.16 -14.26 8.96
C LEU A 32 14.92 -12.99 9.78
N HIS A 33 14.66 -13.16 11.07
CA HIS A 33 14.32 -12.03 11.94
C HIS A 33 15.38 -11.85 13.00
N ALA A 34 15.64 -10.60 13.38
CA ALA A 34 16.38 -10.29 14.60
C ALA A 34 15.67 -10.91 15.81
N LEU A 35 16.46 -11.39 16.77
CA LEU A 35 15.95 -12.06 17.96
C LEU A 35 15.06 -11.15 18.82
N ASP A 36 15.31 -9.85 18.81
CA ASP A 36 14.49 -8.83 19.46
C ASP A 36 13.74 -8.03 18.39
N MET A 37 12.52 -8.43 18.13
CA MET A 37 11.63 -7.79 17.15
C MET A 37 10.86 -6.62 17.73
N ASP A 38 11.02 -6.31 19.00
CA ASP A 38 10.31 -5.25 19.67
C ASP A 38 10.80 -3.84 19.28
N VAL A 39 10.25 -2.85 19.94
CA VAL A 39 10.36 -1.42 19.65
C VAL A 39 11.78 -0.91 19.43
N THR A 40 12.77 -1.54 20.05
CA THR A 40 14.19 -1.17 19.94
C THR A 40 14.85 -1.66 18.65
N GLY A 41 14.27 -2.69 18.00
CA GLY A 41 14.75 -3.26 16.73
C GLY A 41 16.15 -3.87 16.86
N GLY A 42 16.22 -5.14 17.15
CA GLY A 42 17.45 -5.91 17.06
C GLY A 42 18.09 -5.81 15.67
N THR A 43 19.37 -6.19 15.58
CA THR A 43 20.10 -6.24 14.31
C THR A 43 20.39 -7.67 13.92
N ILE A 44 20.20 -7.98 12.64
CA ILE A 44 20.59 -9.27 12.06
C ILE A 44 22.05 -9.18 11.63
N ARG A 45 22.82 -10.26 11.83
CA ARG A 45 24.21 -10.37 11.43
C ARG A 45 24.33 -11.10 10.10
N ARG A 46 25.51 -11.05 9.46
CA ARG A 46 25.78 -11.76 8.20
C ARG A 46 25.64 -13.26 8.36
N GLU A 47 26.10 -13.81 9.48
CA GLU A 47 26.01 -15.24 9.78
C GLU A 47 24.56 -15.72 9.85
N ASP A 48 23.65 -14.86 10.35
CA ASP A 48 22.23 -15.16 10.39
C ASP A 48 21.60 -15.12 8.98
N ILE A 49 22.04 -14.18 8.12
CA ILE A 49 21.64 -14.09 6.71
C ILE A 49 22.15 -15.33 5.92
N ASP A 50 23.34 -15.81 6.24
CA ASP A 50 23.95 -16.97 5.59
C ASP A 50 23.20 -18.30 5.84
N LEU A 51 22.21 -18.33 6.73
CA LEU A 51 21.25 -19.44 6.81
C LEU A 51 20.56 -19.70 5.46
N LEU A 52 20.40 -18.67 4.62
CA LEU A 52 19.83 -18.81 3.26
C LEU A 52 20.64 -19.77 2.38
N ALA A 53 21.95 -19.92 2.62
CA ALA A 53 22.78 -20.88 1.89
C ALA A 53 22.32 -22.34 2.07
N GLN A 54 21.61 -22.64 3.16
CA GLN A 54 21.05 -23.96 3.44
C GLN A 54 19.73 -24.24 2.69
N TYR A 55 19.15 -23.20 2.06
CA TYR A 55 17.84 -23.24 1.40
C TYR A 55 17.92 -22.66 -0.02
N PRO A 56 18.67 -23.27 -0.94
CA PRO A 56 18.89 -22.73 -2.28
C PRO A 56 17.60 -22.68 -3.13
N GLU A 57 16.58 -23.46 -2.76
CA GLU A 57 15.26 -23.49 -3.41
C GLU A 57 14.33 -22.37 -2.96
N VAL A 58 14.64 -21.69 -1.86
CA VAL A 58 13.77 -20.61 -1.32
C VAL A 58 13.77 -19.41 -2.27
N ARG A 59 12.58 -18.92 -2.57
CA ARG A 59 12.31 -17.76 -3.44
C ARG A 59 11.63 -16.62 -2.71
N SER A 60 11.22 -16.83 -1.48
CA SER A 60 10.52 -15.85 -0.65
C SER A 60 11.15 -15.76 0.74
N VAL A 61 11.45 -14.53 1.18
CA VAL A 61 12.07 -14.27 2.48
C VAL A 61 11.37 -13.11 3.17
N SER A 62 11.09 -13.29 4.47
CA SER A 62 10.80 -12.17 5.37
C SER A 62 12.03 -11.89 6.22
N VAL A 63 12.54 -10.67 6.19
CA VAL A 63 13.77 -10.27 6.88
C VAL A 63 13.57 -9.02 7.72
N SER A 64 14.07 -9.02 8.95
CA SER A 64 14.04 -7.87 9.85
C SER A 64 15.41 -7.55 10.45
N GLY A 65 15.56 -6.32 10.92
CA GLY A 65 16.77 -5.90 11.63
C GLY A 65 18.00 -5.65 10.75
N LEU A 66 17.80 -5.47 9.45
CA LEU A 66 18.87 -5.05 8.55
C LEU A 66 19.35 -3.63 8.87
N ARG A 67 20.67 -3.45 8.83
CA ARG A 67 21.36 -2.17 8.72
C ARG A 67 21.79 -1.99 7.27
N GLN A 68 22.32 -0.83 6.91
CA GLN A 68 22.74 -0.60 5.51
C GLN A 68 23.78 -1.62 5.01
N ASP A 69 24.77 -1.94 5.82
CA ASP A 69 25.83 -2.90 5.45
C ASP A 69 25.32 -4.34 5.32
N THR A 70 24.43 -4.78 6.22
CA THR A 70 23.82 -6.11 6.14
C THR A 70 22.74 -6.19 5.06
N PHE A 71 22.06 -5.09 4.75
CA PHE A 71 21.19 -5.01 3.58
C PHE A 71 21.96 -5.19 2.27
N VAL A 72 23.07 -4.45 2.10
CA VAL A 72 23.94 -4.61 0.92
C VAL A 72 24.44 -6.06 0.80
N TYR A 73 24.91 -6.63 1.90
CA TYR A 73 25.33 -8.03 1.93
C TYR A 73 24.21 -9.00 1.53
N PHE A 74 23.01 -8.85 2.10
CA PHE A 74 21.84 -9.68 1.81
C PHE A 74 21.48 -9.65 0.33
N VAL A 75 21.35 -8.43 -0.24
CA VAL A 75 20.95 -8.26 -1.64
C VAL A 75 22.02 -8.80 -2.60
N GLN A 76 23.29 -8.47 -2.37
CA GLN A 76 24.38 -8.94 -3.25
C GLN A 76 24.56 -10.44 -3.23
N ARG A 77 24.40 -11.05 -2.06
CA ARG A 77 24.66 -12.47 -1.88
C ARG A 77 23.49 -13.36 -2.29
N TYR A 78 22.27 -12.95 -1.93
CA TYR A 78 21.07 -13.79 -2.04
C TYR A 78 19.95 -13.19 -2.86
N GLY A 79 19.97 -11.89 -3.15
CA GLY A 79 18.86 -11.20 -3.81
C GLY A 79 18.46 -11.82 -5.15
N ARG A 80 19.43 -12.28 -5.95
CA ARG A 80 19.16 -12.85 -7.29
C ARG A 80 18.34 -14.13 -7.30
N GLN A 81 18.33 -14.88 -6.21
CA GLN A 81 17.50 -16.08 -6.12
C GLN A 81 16.06 -15.80 -5.70
N LEU A 82 15.80 -14.57 -5.17
CA LEU A 82 14.52 -14.25 -4.58
C LEU A 82 13.54 -13.67 -5.61
N ARG A 83 12.28 -14.05 -5.45
CA ARG A 83 11.12 -13.52 -6.19
C ARG A 83 10.29 -12.59 -5.34
N TYR A 84 10.30 -12.79 -4.02
CA TYR A 84 9.49 -12.04 -3.07
C TYR A 84 10.28 -11.74 -1.82
N ILE A 85 10.22 -10.48 -1.37
CA ILE A 85 10.88 -10.07 -0.13
C ILE A 85 9.88 -9.27 0.71
N ASP A 86 9.75 -9.67 1.97
CA ASP A 86 9.08 -8.92 3.02
C ASP A 86 10.14 -8.28 3.93
N PHE A 87 10.28 -6.98 3.84
CA PHE A 87 11.19 -6.17 4.65
C PHE A 87 10.47 -5.68 5.91
N PHE A 88 10.44 -6.50 6.95
CA PHE A 88 9.74 -6.22 8.19
C PHE A 88 10.63 -5.48 9.21
N LYS A 89 10.27 -4.23 9.56
CA LYS A 89 10.97 -3.40 10.57
C LYS A 89 12.48 -3.19 10.30
N ASN A 90 12.87 -2.93 9.07
CA ASN A 90 14.24 -2.57 8.72
C ASN A 90 14.48 -1.05 8.86
N LYS A 91 14.41 -0.55 10.09
CA LYS A 91 14.36 0.88 10.45
C LYS A 91 15.59 1.68 10.04
N LEU A 92 16.75 1.01 9.93
CA LEU A 92 18.07 1.65 9.80
C LEU A 92 18.62 1.59 8.38
N VAL A 93 17.93 0.98 7.44
CA VAL A 93 18.31 1.02 6.03
C VAL A 93 17.98 2.40 5.48
N GLU A 94 18.98 3.05 4.87
CA GLU A 94 18.92 4.44 4.41
C GLU A 94 18.85 4.54 2.89
N ASP A 95 19.26 3.48 2.18
CA ASP A 95 19.30 3.42 0.72
C ASP A 95 18.86 2.04 0.23
N TRP A 96 17.79 2.01 -0.55
CA TRP A 96 17.24 0.80 -1.19
C TRP A 96 17.66 0.66 -2.66
N SER A 97 18.50 1.54 -3.21
CA SER A 97 18.82 1.60 -4.64
C SER A 97 19.34 0.27 -5.21
N LEU A 98 20.02 -0.53 -4.39
CA LEU A 98 20.53 -1.83 -4.78
C LEU A 98 19.42 -2.83 -5.19
N LEU A 99 18.18 -2.62 -4.73
CA LEU A 99 17.04 -3.45 -5.18
C LEU A 99 16.77 -3.30 -6.67
N GLY A 100 17.10 -2.17 -7.27
CA GLY A 100 17.02 -1.95 -8.71
C GLY A 100 17.88 -2.90 -9.55
N THR A 101 18.79 -3.65 -8.93
CA THR A 101 19.64 -4.65 -9.60
C THR A 101 19.03 -6.07 -9.65
N LEU A 102 17.79 -6.22 -9.19
CA LEU A 102 17.12 -7.52 -9.04
C LEU A 102 16.02 -7.70 -10.12
N PRO A 103 16.34 -8.15 -11.33
CA PRO A 103 15.40 -8.23 -12.44
C PRO A 103 14.29 -9.28 -12.23
N GLU A 104 14.57 -10.31 -11.44
CA GLU A 104 13.70 -11.44 -11.22
C GLU A 104 12.74 -11.26 -10.01
N LEU A 105 12.83 -10.13 -9.31
CA LEU A 105 12.01 -9.83 -8.15
C LEU A 105 10.59 -9.48 -8.61
N GLU A 106 9.60 -10.24 -8.14
CA GLU A 106 8.20 -10.12 -8.55
C GLU A 106 7.35 -9.32 -7.56
N GLY A 107 7.71 -9.34 -6.27
CA GLY A 107 6.96 -8.62 -5.25
C GLY A 107 7.81 -8.20 -4.05
N MET A 108 7.48 -7.03 -3.52
CA MET A 108 8.07 -6.49 -2.30
C MET A 108 7.00 -5.95 -1.38
N HIS A 109 7.13 -6.27 -0.11
CA HIS A 109 6.40 -5.66 0.98
C HIS A 109 7.39 -5.02 1.94
N PHE A 110 7.12 -3.78 2.35
CA PHE A 110 7.91 -3.06 3.33
C PHE A 110 7.02 -2.65 4.49
N PHE A 111 7.43 -3.00 5.69
CA PHE A 111 6.78 -2.56 6.90
C PHE A 111 7.78 -1.85 7.81
N HIS A 112 7.52 -0.58 8.08
CA HIS A 112 8.21 0.30 9.01
C HIS A 112 9.68 0.58 8.71
N ASN A 113 9.94 1.76 8.15
CA ASN A 113 11.28 2.35 7.99
C ASN A 113 11.26 3.82 8.44
N GLN A 114 12.39 4.30 8.98
CA GLN A 114 12.51 5.64 9.57
C GLN A 114 13.54 6.53 8.86
N ARG A 115 14.14 6.08 7.77
CA ARG A 115 15.28 6.77 7.14
C ARG A 115 15.01 7.18 5.71
N ILE A 116 14.33 6.36 4.96
CA ILE A 116 14.08 6.55 3.54
C ILE A 116 13.18 7.76 3.30
N THR A 117 13.56 8.61 2.36
CA THR A 117 12.80 9.80 1.94
C THR A 117 12.26 9.70 0.52
N SER A 118 12.90 8.89 -0.34
CA SER A 118 12.51 8.66 -1.74
C SER A 118 12.63 7.19 -2.12
N LEU A 119 11.96 6.79 -3.19
CA LEU A 119 12.11 5.48 -3.80
C LEU A 119 13.42 5.41 -4.59
N TRP A 120 13.66 4.30 -5.27
CA TRP A 120 14.82 4.06 -6.14
C TRP A 120 14.40 3.96 -7.61
N ASP A 121 15.38 4.01 -8.51
CA ASP A 121 15.17 3.73 -9.94
C ASP A 121 14.84 2.24 -10.13
N MET A 122 13.63 1.95 -10.62
CA MET A 122 13.09 0.59 -10.76
C MET A 122 13.24 0.01 -12.18
N ARG A 123 13.95 0.68 -13.08
CA ARG A 123 14.15 0.19 -14.47
C ARG A 123 14.70 -1.23 -14.53
N GLY A 124 15.56 -1.59 -13.60
CA GLY A 124 16.14 -2.94 -13.52
C GLY A 124 15.21 -4.00 -12.93
N ASN A 125 14.10 -3.61 -12.33
CA ASN A 125 13.12 -4.53 -11.73
C ASN A 125 12.11 -5.00 -12.79
N THR A 126 12.56 -5.71 -13.80
CA THR A 126 11.76 -6.06 -15.00
C THR A 126 10.63 -7.04 -14.74
N ALA A 127 10.65 -7.75 -13.62
CA ALA A 127 9.58 -8.68 -13.21
C ALA A 127 8.71 -8.15 -12.05
N LEU A 128 8.99 -6.95 -11.49
CA LEU A 128 8.31 -6.44 -10.31
C LEU A 128 6.87 -6.06 -10.62
N LYS A 129 5.92 -6.83 -10.08
CA LYS A 129 4.48 -6.66 -10.26
C LYS A 129 3.79 -6.00 -9.08
N ALA A 130 4.30 -6.21 -7.87
CA ALA A 130 3.67 -5.71 -6.66
C ALA A 130 4.68 -5.03 -5.73
N LEU A 131 4.34 -3.81 -5.29
CA LEU A 131 5.07 -3.04 -4.30
C LEU A 131 4.11 -2.49 -3.26
N VAL A 132 4.28 -2.89 -2.02
CA VAL A 132 3.48 -2.45 -0.87
C VAL A 132 4.42 -1.84 0.17
N ILE A 133 4.11 -0.62 0.61
CA ILE A 133 4.93 0.14 1.56
C ILE A 133 4.04 0.63 2.70
N GLU A 134 4.38 0.25 3.93
CA GLU A 134 3.61 0.57 5.11
C GLU A 134 4.48 1.21 6.20
N ASP A 135 3.92 2.23 6.86
CA ASP A 135 4.54 2.90 8.02
C ASP A 135 5.96 3.44 7.77
N PHE A 136 6.20 4.03 6.60
CA PHE A 136 7.43 4.75 6.33
C PHE A 136 7.33 6.20 6.80
N THR A 137 8.04 6.53 7.89
CA THR A 137 7.87 7.82 8.59
C THR A 137 8.40 9.04 7.84
N ARG A 138 9.30 8.83 6.87
CA ARG A 138 9.96 9.91 6.13
C ARG A 138 9.79 9.86 4.62
N LEU A 139 9.29 8.76 4.09
CA LEU A 139 9.07 8.62 2.66
C LEU A 139 7.97 9.58 2.21
N HIS A 140 8.30 10.51 1.34
CA HIS A 140 7.36 11.46 0.77
C HIS A 140 7.52 11.60 -0.75
N ASP A 141 8.74 11.39 -1.28
CA ASP A 141 9.02 11.41 -2.69
C ASP A 141 8.89 9.99 -3.28
N LEU A 142 7.98 9.83 -4.22
CA LEU A 142 7.74 8.57 -4.91
C LEU A 142 8.42 8.50 -6.29
N SER A 143 9.31 9.44 -6.60
CA SER A 143 10.11 9.42 -7.83
C SER A 143 10.86 8.09 -7.97
N GLY A 144 10.90 7.55 -9.17
CA GLY A 144 11.40 6.21 -9.47
C GLY A 144 10.28 5.21 -9.74
N LEU A 145 9.06 5.44 -9.23
CA LEU A 145 7.91 4.57 -9.50
C LEU A 145 7.55 4.54 -11.00
N GLU A 146 7.66 5.69 -11.66
CA GLU A 146 7.43 5.84 -13.10
C GLU A 146 8.42 5.04 -13.96
N THR A 147 9.54 4.61 -13.37
CA THR A 147 10.55 3.82 -14.06
C THR A 147 10.29 2.31 -13.99
N ALA A 148 9.31 1.86 -13.20
CA ALA A 148 8.99 0.45 -13.00
C ALA A 148 8.28 -0.15 -14.21
N PRO A 149 8.91 -1.04 -15.02
CA PRO A 149 8.38 -1.42 -16.32
C PRO A 149 7.22 -2.43 -16.24
N ALA A 150 7.10 -3.17 -15.15
CA ALA A 150 6.13 -4.27 -15.02
C ALA A 150 5.18 -4.10 -13.82
N LEU A 151 5.20 -2.95 -13.13
CA LEU A 151 4.44 -2.76 -11.91
C LEU A 151 2.94 -2.65 -12.21
N GLU A 152 2.18 -3.57 -11.62
CA GLU A 152 0.72 -3.66 -11.76
C GLU A 152 0.00 -3.24 -10.46
N TRP A 153 0.65 -3.37 -9.32
CA TRP A 153 0.08 -3.02 -8.02
C TRP A 153 1.06 -2.21 -7.19
N PHE A 154 0.64 -1.01 -6.84
CA PHE A 154 1.33 -0.14 -5.90
C PHE A 154 0.40 0.26 -4.77
N SER A 155 0.89 0.16 -3.54
CA SER A 155 0.17 0.64 -2.36
C SER A 155 1.14 1.24 -1.35
N ILE A 156 0.75 2.38 -0.77
CA ILE A 156 1.52 3.06 0.27
C ILE A 156 0.58 3.65 1.32
N GLY A 157 0.98 3.55 2.59
CA GLY A 157 0.23 4.22 3.65
C GLY A 157 0.55 3.77 5.06
N ASP A 158 -0.43 4.01 5.93
CA ASP A 158 -0.33 3.73 7.35
C ASP A 158 -0.96 2.35 7.65
N ALA A 159 -0.25 1.51 8.41
CA ALA A 159 -0.76 0.26 8.95
C ALA A 159 -0.94 0.33 10.47
N ALA A 160 0.03 0.87 11.20
CA ALA A 160 0.01 0.86 12.66
C ALA A 160 0.46 2.17 13.33
N TRP A 161 1.53 2.84 12.88
CA TRP A 161 2.20 3.85 13.72
C TRP A 161 2.51 5.18 13.07
N SER A 162 2.61 5.27 11.79
CA SER A 162 2.99 6.52 11.13
C SER A 162 1.81 7.23 10.51
N THR A 163 2.02 8.48 10.17
CA THR A 163 1.05 9.26 9.44
C THR A 163 1.69 9.66 8.13
N THR A 164 1.55 8.81 7.13
CA THR A 164 2.16 8.97 5.81
C THR A 164 1.62 10.21 5.10
N VAL A 165 2.54 11.07 4.70
CA VAL A 165 2.28 12.26 3.87
C VAL A 165 3.21 12.19 2.67
N ILE A 166 2.68 12.09 1.47
CA ILE A 166 3.46 12.07 0.23
C ILE A 166 3.33 13.38 -0.53
N ASP A 167 4.30 13.67 -1.40
CA ASP A 167 4.27 14.89 -2.20
C ASP A 167 3.23 14.80 -3.31
N SER A 168 3.22 13.71 -4.08
CA SER A 168 2.32 13.50 -5.21
C SER A 168 2.12 12.00 -5.51
N LEU A 169 1.02 11.68 -6.18
CA LEU A 169 0.80 10.41 -6.87
C LEU A 169 0.98 10.53 -8.40
N SER A 170 1.31 11.71 -8.92
CA SER A 170 1.40 11.96 -10.37
C SER A 170 2.52 11.16 -11.06
N CYS A 171 3.51 10.65 -10.31
CA CYS A 171 4.51 9.70 -10.81
C CYS A 171 3.90 8.38 -11.30
N CYS A 172 2.65 8.07 -10.92
CA CYS A 172 1.92 6.91 -11.46
C CYS A 172 1.42 7.12 -12.89
N ARG A 173 1.43 8.36 -13.40
CA ARG A 173 0.94 8.69 -14.74
C ARG A 173 1.66 7.87 -15.81
N GLY A 174 0.91 7.27 -16.72
CA GLY A 174 1.45 6.50 -17.84
C GLY A 174 2.10 5.16 -17.47
N THR A 175 2.05 4.77 -16.19
CA THR A 175 2.51 3.44 -15.76
C THR A 175 1.49 2.34 -16.08
N GLY A 176 1.93 1.07 -16.01
CA GLY A 176 1.07 -0.10 -16.16
C GLY A 176 0.25 -0.47 -14.90
N ILE A 177 0.22 0.41 -13.89
CA ILE A 177 -0.45 0.13 -12.62
C ILE A 177 -1.94 -0.09 -12.83
N ARG A 178 -2.42 -1.25 -12.41
CA ARG A 178 -3.83 -1.65 -12.44
C ARG A 178 -4.51 -1.42 -11.09
N ARG A 179 -3.73 -1.40 -10.01
CA ARG A 179 -4.23 -1.16 -8.65
C ARG A 179 -3.35 -0.18 -7.93
N LEU A 180 -3.96 0.91 -7.49
CA LEU A 180 -3.32 1.98 -6.73
C LEU A 180 -3.98 2.09 -5.37
N GLY A 181 -3.21 2.04 -4.30
CA GLY A 181 -3.67 2.21 -2.92
C GLY A 181 -2.94 3.33 -2.20
N PHE A 182 -3.70 4.19 -1.51
CA PHE A 182 -3.15 5.18 -0.60
C PHE A 182 -3.96 5.24 0.69
N SER A 183 -3.35 4.80 1.79
CA SER A 183 -3.98 4.82 3.13
C SER A 183 -3.32 5.81 4.10
N GLY A 184 -2.62 6.83 3.58
CA GLY A 184 -1.96 7.84 4.39
C GLY A 184 -2.86 9.04 4.74
N LYS A 185 -2.27 9.97 5.48
CA LYS A 185 -2.95 11.18 5.99
C LYS A 185 -3.22 12.22 4.91
N ALA A 186 -2.27 12.44 4.00
CA ALA A 186 -2.36 13.49 2.99
C ALA A 186 -1.46 13.25 1.78
N ILE A 187 -1.90 13.78 0.65
CA ILE A 187 -1.11 14.03 -0.56
C ILE A 187 -0.96 15.54 -0.65
N ARG A 188 0.26 16.08 -0.78
CA ARG A 188 0.49 17.52 -0.69
C ARG A 188 -0.07 18.29 -1.88
N ASP A 189 0.13 17.81 -3.08
CA ASP A 189 -0.37 18.47 -4.29
C ASP A 189 -1.86 18.24 -4.55
N MET A 190 -2.46 17.21 -3.95
CA MET A 190 -3.88 16.83 -4.06
C MET A 190 -4.44 16.80 -5.49
N ASP A 191 -3.62 16.90 -6.53
CA ASP A 191 -4.05 16.80 -7.92
C ASP A 191 -4.11 15.33 -8.36
N LEU A 192 -5.31 14.82 -8.54
CA LEU A 192 -5.58 13.47 -9.04
C LEU A 192 -6.11 13.47 -10.48
N SER A 193 -5.95 14.56 -11.22
CA SER A 193 -6.39 14.67 -12.63
C SER A 193 -5.72 13.63 -13.53
N PHE A 194 -4.50 13.21 -13.18
CA PHE A 194 -3.73 12.18 -13.91
C PHE A 194 -4.44 10.81 -13.97
N LEU A 195 -5.41 10.53 -13.09
CA LEU A 195 -6.18 9.27 -13.13
C LEU A 195 -6.88 9.05 -14.49
N ARG A 196 -7.21 10.12 -15.20
CA ARG A 196 -7.75 10.04 -16.58
C ARG A 196 -6.71 9.49 -17.59
N GLU A 197 -5.43 9.61 -17.27
CA GLU A 197 -4.32 9.22 -18.13
C GLU A 197 -3.77 7.83 -17.79
N MET A 198 -4.50 7.10 -16.93
CA MET A 198 -4.15 5.74 -16.50
C MET A 198 -5.18 4.72 -17.00
N PRO A 199 -5.19 4.40 -18.30
CA PRO A 199 -6.20 3.51 -18.88
C PRO A 199 -6.13 2.06 -18.34
N ALA A 200 -4.97 1.65 -17.82
CA ALA A 200 -4.78 0.34 -17.21
C ALA A 200 -5.30 0.27 -15.78
N LEU A 201 -5.54 1.40 -15.11
CA LEU A 201 -5.96 1.43 -13.72
C LEU A 201 -7.39 0.91 -13.58
N GLU A 202 -7.57 -0.14 -12.78
CA GLU A 202 -8.86 -0.78 -12.52
C GLU A 202 -9.40 -0.47 -11.12
N MET A 203 -8.47 -0.30 -10.16
CA MET A 203 -8.82 -0.11 -8.75
C MET A 203 -8.02 1.06 -8.15
N PHE A 204 -8.74 1.94 -7.47
CA PHE A 204 -8.15 3.00 -6.67
C PHE A 204 -8.74 2.96 -5.26
N ASP A 205 -7.91 2.57 -4.29
CA ASP A 205 -8.30 2.48 -2.89
C ASP A 205 -7.64 3.57 -2.06
N PHE A 206 -8.43 4.26 -1.26
CA PHE A 206 -7.97 5.33 -0.36
C PHE A 206 -8.84 5.42 0.90
N ALA A 207 -8.31 6.06 1.93
CA ALA A 207 -9.06 6.28 3.17
C ALA A 207 -10.30 7.14 2.91
N PRO A 208 -11.50 6.76 3.40
CA PRO A 208 -12.76 7.45 3.09
C PRO A 208 -12.81 8.94 3.43
N ASN A 209 -11.91 9.41 4.29
CA ASN A 209 -11.79 10.80 4.73
C ASN A 209 -10.61 11.56 4.10
N LEU A 210 -9.92 10.97 3.14
CA LEU A 210 -8.76 11.58 2.48
C LEU A 210 -9.19 12.73 1.55
N LEU A 211 -10.15 12.48 0.68
CA LEU A 211 -10.61 13.38 -0.36
C LEU A 211 -11.88 14.11 0.06
N THR A 212 -12.17 15.28 -0.53
CA THR A 212 -13.47 15.93 -0.38
C THR A 212 -14.55 15.18 -1.16
N THR A 213 -15.82 15.44 -0.85
CA THR A 213 -16.94 14.83 -1.59
C THR A 213 -16.87 15.19 -3.09
N GLU A 214 -16.48 16.42 -3.40
CA GLU A 214 -16.34 16.96 -4.76
C GLU A 214 -15.24 16.23 -5.53
N GLN A 215 -14.10 15.99 -4.89
CA GLN A 215 -12.98 15.25 -5.48
C GLN A 215 -13.35 13.79 -5.77
N VAL A 216 -14.04 13.13 -4.84
CA VAL A 216 -14.54 11.76 -5.08
C VAL A 216 -15.57 11.73 -6.19
N ALA A 217 -16.49 12.68 -6.20
CA ALA A 217 -17.52 12.83 -7.24
C ALA A 217 -16.89 13.07 -8.62
N TRP A 218 -15.84 13.88 -8.68
CA TRP A 218 -15.08 14.10 -9.91
C TRP A 218 -14.46 12.78 -10.43
N ILE A 219 -13.81 11.99 -9.55
CA ILE A 219 -13.22 10.71 -9.95
C ILE A 219 -14.30 9.79 -10.50
N VAL A 220 -15.42 9.62 -9.79
CA VAL A 220 -16.53 8.76 -10.23
C VAL A 220 -17.13 9.23 -11.55
N GLY A 221 -17.28 10.53 -11.77
CA GLY A 221 -17.83 11.11 -12.99
C GLY A 221 -16.90 11.08 -14.20
N ASN A 222 -15.59 11.11 -13.97
CA ASN A 222 -14.58 11.22 -15.03
C ASN A 222 -13.76 9.93 -15.28
N CYS A 223 -13.78 9.01 -14.32
CA CYS A 223 -13.10 7.72 -14.40
C CYS A 223 -14.06 6.58 -14.04
N PRO A 224 -15.18 6.41 -14.78
CA PRO A 224 -16.27 5.49 -14.38
C PRO A 224 -15.89 4.01 -14.44
N HIS A 225 -14.74 3.67 -15.03
CA HIS A 225 -14.18 2.32 -15.04
C HIS A 225 -13.49 1.95 -13.74
N LEU A 226 -13.13 2.93 -12.91
CA LEU A 226 -12.44 2.68 -11.65
C LEU A 226 -13.36 2.06 -10.61
N LYS A 227 -12.82 1.10 -9.90
CA LYS A 227 -13.43 0.47 -8.71
C LYS A 227 -12.65 0.87 -7.47
N GLY A 228 -13.31 0.88 -6.34
CA GLY A 228 -12.68 1.15 -5.04
C GLY A 228 -13.76 1.34 -3.97
N ARG A 229 -13.46 0.92 -2.75
CA ARG A 229 -14.42 1.01 -1.64
C ARG A 229 -14.85 2.46 -1.36
N SER A 230 -13.92 3.39 -1.50
CA SER A 230 -14.14 4.82 -1.24
C SER A 230 -14.62 5.60 -2.47
N LEU A 231 -14.76 4.96 -3.64
CA LEU A 231 -15.38 5.54 -4.84
C LEU A 231 -16.91 5.39 -4.79
N ALA A 232 -17.50 5.84 -3.70
CA ALA A 232 -18.93 5.78 -3.43
C ALA A 232 -19.34 6.96 -2.57
N SER A 233 -20.64 7.24 -2.52
CA SER A 233 -21.21 8.25 -1.63
C SER A 233 -21.10 7.89 -0.16
N ALA A 234 -21.18 6.57 0.12
CA ALA A 234 -21.17 6.02 1.47
C ALA A 234 -20.78 4.54 1.49
N ILE A 235 -20.17 4.12 2.59
CA ILE A 235 -19.74 2.75 2.84
C ILE A 235 -20.59 2.17 3.97
N LYS A 236 -21.24 1.03 3.71
CA LYS A 236 -21.93 0.27 4.76
C LYS A 236 -20.91 -0.39 5.68
N ILE A 237 -21.08 -0.22 6.97
CA ILE A 237 -20.21 -0.81 8.00
C ILE A 237 -21.07 -1.34 9.15
N THR A 238 -20.48 -2.19 9.97
CA THR A 238 -21.00 -2.53 11.28
C THR A 238 -20.26 -1.67 12.30
N TRP A 239 -20.98 -0.85 13.04
CA TRP A 239 -20.41 -0.02 14.08
C TRP A 239 -20.53 -0.74 15.42
N HIS A 240 -19.38 -1.00 16.06
CA HIS A 240 -19.33 -1.48 17.42
C HIS A 240 -19.59 -0.29 18.35
N GLY A 241 -20.83 -0.05 18.68
CA GLY A 241 -21.23 1.06 19.55
C GLY A 241 -20.71 0.84 20.97
N LYS A 242 -20.27 1.91 21.61
CA LYS A 242 -20.06 1.95 23.06
C LYS A 242 -21.42 2.06 23.76
N THR A 243 -22.25 1.04 23.66
CA THR A 243 -23.36 0.82 24.56
C THR A 243 -22.92 -0.21 25.59
N ASP A 244 -23.34 -0.07 26.83
CA ASP A 244 -23.01 -1.00 27.92
C ASP A 244 -23.38 -2.46 27.64
N GLU A 245 -24.09 -2.71 26.54
CA GLU A 245 -24.57 -4.03 26.10
C GLU A 245 -23.88 -4.56 24.82
N GLY A 246 -22.93 -3.83 24.22
CA GLY A 246 -22.06 -4.35 23.16
C GLY A 246 -22.73 -4.73 21.84
N TYR A 247 -23.82 -4.09 21.43
CA TYR A 247 -24.53 -4.42 20.19
C TYR A 247 -23.85 -3.82 18.96
N ASP A 248 -23.70 -4.65 17.95
CA ASP A 248 -23.29 -4.25 16.60
C ASP A 248 -24.46 -3.50 15.91
N VAL A 249 -24.23 -2.26 15.54
CA VAL A 249 -25.24 -1.42 14.90
C VAL A 249 -24.91 -1.23 13.43
N PRO A 250 -25.84 -1.51 12.49
CA PRO A 250 -25.68 -1.15 11.11
C PRO A 250 -25.47 0.36 10.96
N ALA A 251 -24.37 0.74 10.32
CA ALA A 251 -24.01 2.15 10.14
C ALA A 251 -23.53 2.43 8.73
N VAL A 252 -23.48 3.68 8.39
CA VAL A 252 -23.00 4.20 7.12
C VAL A 252 -21.89 5.23 7.38
N MET A 253 -20.72 4.97 6.85
CA MET A 253 -19.63 5.95 6.77
C MET A 253 -19.82 6.77 5.50
N VAL A 254 -20.14 8.05 5.63
CA VAL A 254 -20.25 8.96 4.48
C VAL A 254 -18.84 9.25 3.97
N VAL A 255 -18.61 9.04 2.67
CA VAL A 255 -17.31 9.29 2.06
C VAL A 255 -17.09 10.78 1.86
N GLY A 256 -15.91 11.23 2.21
CA GLY A 256 -15.49 12.62 2.08
C GLY A 256 -14.84 13.18 3.35
N LYS A 257 -13.97 14.16 3.16
CA LYS A 257 -13.23 14.80 4.25
C LYS A 257 -14.21 15.41 5.27
N ARG A 258 -14.00 15.07 6.55
CA ARG A 258 -14.82 15.54 7.68
C ARG A 258 -16.30 15.12 7.60
N LYS A 259 -16.62 14.03 6.93
CA LYS A 259 -17.98 13.49 6.90
C LYS A 259 -18.21 12.54 8.08
N PRO A 260 -19.47 12.39 8.52
CA PRO A 260 -19.79 11.57 9.68
C PRO A 260 -19.90 10.07 9.34
N THR A 261 -19.75 9.24 10.37
CA THR A 261 -20.33 7.89 10.41
C THR A 261 -21.68 7.98 11.13
N LEU A 262 -22.73 7.42 10.57
CA LEU A 262 -24.09 7.52 11.05
C LEU A 262 -24.69 6.13 11.26
N PRO A 263 -25.26 5.80 12.44
CA PRO A 263 -26.16 4.66 12.56
C PRO A 263 -27.27 4.77 11.52
N VAL A 264 -27.71 3.65 10.95
CA VAL A 264 -28.78 3.68 9.94
C VAL A 264 -30.08 4.09 10.58
N GLU A 265 -30.43 3.47 11.70
CA GLU A 265 -31.63 3.75 12.46
C GLU A 265 -31.69 5.23 12.92
N GLY A 266 -32.77 5.91 12.60
CA GLY A 266 -33.00 7.31 12.94
C GLY A 266 -32.21 8.34 12.10
N ASN A 267 -31.42 7.90 11.14
CA ASN A 267 -30.66 8.79 10.26
C ASN A 267 -30.96 8.59 8.76
N GLU A 268 -32.00 7.84 8.41
CA GLU A 268 -32.31 7.46 7.02
C GLU A 268 -32.43 8.67 6.10
N GLN A 269 -33.18 9.69 6.52
CA GLN A 269 -33.34 10.92 5.73
C GLN A 269 -32.04 11.71 5.59
N ARG A 270 -31.19 11.70 6.61
CA ARG A 270 -29.90 12.37 6.59
C ARG A 270 -28.93 11.64 5.66
N ILE A 271 -28.90 10.31 5.71
CA ILE A 271 -28.13 9.47 4.81
C ILE A 271 -28.58 9.72 3.37
N GLN A 272 -29.90 9.65 3.10
CA GLN A 272 -30.44 9.87 1.76
C GLN A 272 -30.05 11.24 1.18
N ARG A 273 -30.03 12.29 2.00
CA ARG A 273 -29.54 13.62 1.56
C ARG A 273 -28.07 13.62 1.14
N TYR A 274 -27.21 12.86 1.83
CA TYR A 274 -25.80 12.72 1.41
C TYR A 274 -25.69 12.00 0.07
N LEU A 275 -26.44 10.90 -0.12
CA LEU A 275 -26.46 10.15 -1.38
C LEU A 275 -26.87 11.04 -2.55
N GLN A 276 -28.00 11.75 -2.42
CA GLN A 276 -28.51 12.66 -3.46
C GLN A 276 -27.53 13.78 -3.80
N ARG A 277 -26.90 14.38 -2.78
CA ARG A 277 -25.89 15.43 -3.00
C ARG A 277 -24.65 14.90 -3.72
N PHE A 278 -24.26 13.68 -3.41
CA PHE A 278 -23.13 13.06 -4.11
C PHE A 278 -23.46 12.79 -5.58
N GLU A 279 -24.62 12.23 -5.88
CA GLU A 279 -25.09 12.00 -7.25
C GLU A 279 -25.14 13.31 -8.06
N ALA A 280 -25.69 14.36 -7.48
CA ALA A 280 -25.70 15.69 -8.09
C ALA A 280 -24.28 16.22 -8.34
N ALA A 281 -23.36 16.01 -7.41
CA ALA A 281 -21.96 16.40 -7.55
C ALA A 281 -21.26 15.61 -8.67
N VAL A 282 -21.52 14.30 -8.81
CA VAL A 282 -20.97 13.49 -9.91
C VAL A 282 -21.35 14.08 -11.27
N GLU A 283 -22.62 14.43 -11.46
CA GLU A 283 -23.08 15.05 -12.71
C GLU A 283 -22.47 16.45 -12.91
N GLN A 284 -22.39 17.25 -11.86
CA GLN A 284 -21.81 18.60 -11.90
C GLN A 284 -20.34 18.59 -12.30
N TYR A 285 -19.55 17.65 -11.76
CA TYR A 285 -18.09 17.59 -12.01
C TYR A 285 -17.69 16.76 -13.22
N ARG A 286 -18.64 16.13 -13.89
CA ARG A 286 -18.37 15.38 -15.12
C ARG A 286 -17.84 16.30 -16.22
N GLY A 287 -16.68 15.97 -16.80
CA GLY A 287 -16.01 16.78 -17.82
C GLY A 287 -15.33 18.05 -17.31
N GLN A 288 -15.46 18.36 -16.01
CA GLN A 288 -14.84 19.54 -15.41
C GLN A 288 -13.37 19.30 -15.06
N PRO A 289 -12.55 20.35 -14.84
CA PRO A 289 -11.24 20.24 -14.19
C PRO A 289 -11.35 19.60 -12.81
N PHE A 290 -10.24 18.99 -12.34
CA PHE A 290 -10.18 18.43 -10.99
C PHE A 290 -10.33 19.53 -9.95
N PRO A 291 -11.22 19.38 -8.95
CA PRO A 291 -11.44 20.38 -7.91
C PRO A 291 -10.30 20.31 -6.87
N ILE A 292 -9.42 21.29 -6.90
CA ILE A 292 -8.28 21.44 -5.96
C ILE A 292 -8.77 22.06 -4.64
#